data_a4b632af53c67945587d1b8e7e80a5f6
#
_entry.id   a4b632af53c67945587d1b8e7e80a5f6
#
_cell.length_a   1.000
_cell.length_b   1.000
_cell.length_c   1.000
_cell.angle_alpha   90.00
_cell.angle_beta   90.00
_cell.angle_gamma   90.00
#
_symmetry.space_group_name_H-M   'P 1'
#
loop_
_entity.id
_entity.type
_entity.pdbx_description
1 polymer ?
#
loop_
_entity_poly.entity_id
_entity_poly.type
_entity_poly.pdbx_seq_one_letter_code
_entity_poly.pdbx_strand_id
1 'polypeptide(L)'
;MNLQITGNHNLLISPAVKILVEDKISGKLNKLVTKLEPLTADVIIDKDKFENFIVSFDLLLGKDKIYAKTTHISLESALVDVSEDAERQIKRHKAEQVNYSLG
;
A
#
# COMPACT_ATOMS: atom_id res chain seq x y z
N MET A 1 1.99 8.45 7.27
CA MET A 1 1.35 7.14 7.27
C MET A 1 2.30 6.10 7.82
N ASN A 2 1.83 5.30 8.75
CA ASN A 2 2.60 4.21 9.31
C ASN A 2 2.33 2.93 8.52
N LEU A 3 3.38 2.18 8.23
CA LEU A 3 3.25 0.90 7.56
C LEU A 3 3.58 -0.24 8.51
N GLN A 4 2.67 -1.21 8.59
CA GLN A 4 2.95 -2.48 9.26
C GLN A 4 3.31 -3.49 8.17
N ILE A 5 4.57 -3.89 8.13
CA ILE A 5 5.10 -4.75 7.09
C ILE A 5 5.26 -6.16 7.65
N THR A 6 4.57 -7.11 7.04
CA THR A 6 4.54 -8.50 7.49
C THR A 6 4.92 -9.42 6.35
N GLY A 7 5.77 -10.40 6.66
CA GLY A 7 6.06 -11.50 5.76
C GLY A 7 5.14 -12.67 6.06
N ASN A 8 4.55 -13.24 5.03
CA ASN A 8 3.66 -14.39 5.16
C ASN A 8 4.44 -15.69 4.96
N HIS A 9 3.94 -16.81 5.50
CA HIS A 9 4.56 -18.13 5.34
C HIS A 9 6.05 -18.15 5.69
N ASN A 10 6.41 -17.57 6.84
CA ASN A 10 7.80 -17.54 7.34
C ASN A 10 8.76 -16.72 6.49
N LEU A 11 8.25 -15.87 5.61
CA LEU A 11 9.08 -14.97 4.84
C LEU A 11 9.66 -13.90 5.76
N LEU A 12 10.98 -13.80 5.81
CA LEU A 12 11.66 -12.83 6.66
C LEU A 12 11.69 -11.47 5.99
N ILE A 13 11.33 -10.44 6.76
CA ILE A 13 11.38 -9.06 6.29
C ILE A 13 12.66 -8.42 6.84
N SER A 14 13.66 -8.29 5.99
CA SER A 14 14.94 -7.68 6.35
C SER A 14 14.81 -6.16 6.50
N PRO A 15 15.74 -5.49 7.19
CA PRO A 15 15.74 -4.02 7.22
C PRO A 15 15.80 -3.39 5.83
N ALA A 16 16.52 -4.00 4.88
CA ALA A 16 16.59 -3.50 3.52
C ALA A 16 15.22 -3.55 2.83
N VAL A 17 14.46 -4.62 3.05
CA VAL A 17 13.10 -4.73 2.52
C VAL A 17 12.19 -3.67 3.13
N LYS A 18 12.30 -3.44 4.43
CA LYS A 18 11.50 -2.39 5.08
C LYS A 18 11.78 -1.02 4.48
N ILE A 19 13.05 -0.70 4.24
CA ILE A 19 13.43 0.57 3.62
C ILE A 19 12.83 0.67 2.21
N LEU A 20 12.91 -0.39 1.43
CA LEU A 20 12.35 -0.42 0.08
C LEU A 20 10.83 -0.21 0.09
N VAL A 21 10.12 -0.88 0.99
CA VAL A 21 8.66 -0.74 1.13
C VAL A 21 8.30 0.70 1.51
N GLU A 22 8.99 1.26 2.50
CA GLU A 22 8.77 2.66 2.91
C GLU A 22 9.01 3.61 1.75
N ASP A 23 10.09 3.43 1.00
CA ASP A 23 10.42 4.29 -0.13
C ASP A 23 9.34 4.24 -1.21
N LYS A 24 8.93 3.05 -1.62
CA LYS A 24 8.00 2.88 -2.74
C LYS A 24 6.55 3.20 -2.38
N ILE A 25 6.13 2.89 -1.17
CA ILE A 25 4.74 3.09 -0.75
C ILE A 25 4.56 4.42 -0.05
N SER A 26 5.26 4.66 1.06
CA SER A 26 5.11 5.92 1.79
C SER A 26 5.58 7.11 0.97
N GLY A 27 6.66 6.96 0.22
CA GLY A 27 7.16 8.02 -0.65
C GLY A 27 6.12 8.48 -1.67
N LYS A 28 5.28 7.58 -2.14
CA LYS A 28 4.23 7.90 -3.12
C LYS A 28 2.94 8.37 -2.45
N LEU A 29 2.53 7.73 -1.37
CA LEU A 29 1.20 7.94 -0.80
C LEU A 29 1.13 9.02 0.27
N ASN A 30 2.24 9.37 0.92
CA ASN A 30 2.22 10.36 2.00
C ASN A 30 1.68 11.73 1.58
N LYS A 31 1.88 12.13 0.33
CA LYS A 31 1.35 13.41 -0.16
C LYS A 31 -0.15 13.39 -0.42
N LEU A 32 -0.74 12.20 -0.46
CA LEU A 32 -2.17 12.06 -0.75
C LEU A 32 -3.02 11.97 0.51
N VAL A 33 -2.43 11.58 1.63
CA VAL A 33 -3.16 11.42 2.89
C VAL A 33 -2.90 12.62 3.78
N THR A 34 -3.94 13.05 4.49
CA THR A 34 -3.82 14.19 5.39
C THR A 34 -2.95 13.86 6.58
N LYS A 35 -2.21 14.87 7.09
CA LYS A 35 -1.38 14.72 8.27
C LYS A 35 -2.16 14.86 9.57
N LEU A 36 -3.45 15.17 9.47
CA LEU A 36 -4.28 15.43 10.65
C LEU A 36 -4.63 14.18 11.42
N GLU A 37 -4.63 13.02 10.76
CA GLU A 37 -4.92 11.74 11.40
C GLU A 37 -3.80 10.75 11.11
N PRO A 38 -3.27 10.09 12.14
CA PRO A 38 -2.30 9.03 11.92
C PRO A 38 -3.00 7.84 11.28
N LEU A 39 -2.58 7.49 10.06
CA LEU A 39 -3.10 6.34 9.34
C LEU A 39 -2.09 5.20 9.38
N THR A 40 -2.59 3.99 9.56
CA THR A 40 -1.77 2.78 9.53
C THR A 40 -2.25 1.90 8.38
N ALA A 41 -1.33 1.51 7.53
CA ALA A 41 -1.59 0.58 6.44
C ALA A 41 -0.87 -0.74 6.70
N ASP A 42 -1.50 -1.83 6.35
CA ASP A 42 -0.89 -3.16 6.41
C ASP A 42 -0.34 -3.52 5.04
N VAL A 43 0.94 -3.90 5.01
CA VAL A 43 1.61 -4.39 3.82
C VAL A 43 2.03 -5.82 4.08
N ILE A 44 1.51 -6.75 3.30
CA ILE A 44 1.84 -8.16 3.44
C ILE A 44 2.62 -8.61 2.22
N ILE A 45 3.78 -9.21 2.44
CA ILE A 45 4.64 -9.72 1.39
C ILE A 45 4.67 -11.24 1.49
N ASP A 46 4.40 -11.89 0.38
CA ASP A 46 4.38 -13.34 0.29
C ASP A 46 5.10 -13.77 -0.98
N LYS A 47 5.32 -15.05 -1.13
CA LYS A 47 5.84 -15.67 -2.34
C LYS A 47 4.96 -16.83 -2.74
N ASP A 48 4.72 -16.97 -4.04
CA ASP A 48 4.02 -18.15 -4.55
C ASP A 48 5.02 -19.30 -4.84
N LYS A 49 4.49 -20.40 -5.30
CA LYS A 49 5.33 -21.59 -5.60
C LYS A 49 6.27 -21.40 -6.79
N PHE A 50 6.06 -20.36 -7.57
CA PHE A 50 6.90 -20.01 -8.71
C PHE A 50 7.92 -18.92 -8.39
N GLU A 51 8.10 -18.59 -7.10
CA GLU A 51 9.02 -17.57 -6.62
C GLU A 51 8.63 -16.15 -7.01
N ASN A 52 7.37 -15.91 -7.37
CA ASN A 52 6.86 -14.56 -7.57
C ASN A 52 6.51 -13.92 -6.22
N PHE A 53 6.73 -12.62 -6.13
CA PHE A 53 6.33 -11.86 -4.95
C PHE A 53 4.87 -11.45 -5.07
N ILE A 54 4.12 -11.70 -4.01
CA ILE A 54 2.74 -11.27 -3.87
C ILE A 54 2.72 -10.19 -2.80
N VAL A 55 2.31 -8.98 -3.17
CA VAL A 55 2.25 -7.86 -2.22
C VAL A 55 0.82 -7.37 -2.12
N SER A 56 0.32 -7.24 -0.91
CA SER A 56 -0.98 -6.65 -0.65
C SER A 56 -0.85 -5.44 0.26
N PHE A 57 -1.72 -4.47 0.03
CA PHE A 57 -1.79 -3.21 0.76
C PHE A 57 -3.23 -3.00 1.22
N ASP A 58 -3.41 -2.68 2.49
CA ASP A 58 -4.71 -2.50 3.10
C ASP A 58 -4.69 -1.26 3.98
N LEU A 59 -5.54 -0.30 3.67
CA LEU A 59 -5.65 0.95 4.42
C LEU A 59 -7.11 1.30 4.62
N LEU A 60 -7.49 1.59 5.86
CA LEU A 60 -8.82 2.11 6.15
C LEU A 60 -8.75 3.64 6.11
N LEU A 61 -9.49 4.24 5.18
CA LEU A 61 -9.53 5.68 4.98
C LEU A 61 -10.96 6.16 5.25
N GLY A 62 -11.21 6.62 6.47
CA GLY A 62 -12.55 6.90 6.92
C GLY A 62 -13.38 5.62 6.96
N LYS A 63 -14.45 5.58 6.19
CA LYS A 63 -15.32 4.39 6.06
C LYS A 63 -14.92 3.48 4.91
N ASP A 64 -14.03 3.96 4.05
CA ASP A 64 -13.66 3.24 2.84
C ASP A 64 -12.38 2.45 3.04
N LYS A 65 -12.37 1.25 2.50
CA LYS A 65 -11.21 0.39 2.54
C LYS A 65 -10.45 0.49 1.22
N ILE A 66 -9.19 0.88 1.32
CA ILE A 66 -8.27 0.90 0.18
C ILE A 66 -7.53 -0.42 0.18
N TYR A 67 -7.69 -1.20 -0.86
CA TYR A 67 -7.05 -2.52 -0.95
C TYR A 67 -6.46 -2.71 -2.34
N ALA A 68 -5.20 -3.13 -2.37
CA ALA A 68 -4.50 -3.42 -3.60
C ALA A 68 -3.66 -4.68 -3.42
N LYS A 69 -3.57 -5.50 -4.45
CA LYS A 69 -2.78 -6.72 -4.43
C LYS A 69 -2.18 -6.94 -5.81
N THR A 70 -0.93 -7.32 -5.86
CA THR A 70 -0.25 -7.59 -7.12
C THR A 70 0.74 -8.74 -6.97
N THR A 71 1.10 -9.36 -8.09
CA THR A 71 2.06 -10.44 -8.15
C THR A 71 3.08 -10.13 -9.24
N HIS A 72 4.36 -10.17 -8.88
CA HIS A 72 5.47 -9.93 -9.80
C HIS A 72 6.66 -10.78 -9.43
N ILE A 73 7.51 -11.05 -10.42
CA ILE A 73 8.77 -11.74 -10.16
C ILE A 73 9.72 -10.88 -9.33
N SER A 74 9.61 -9.56 -9.42
CA SER A 74 10.44 -8.61 -8.69
C SER A 74 9.63 -7.96 -7.58
N LEU A 75 10.20 -7.91 -6.36
CA LEU A 75 9.58 -7.24 -5.23
C LEU A 75 9.39 -5.74 -5.51
N GLU A 76 10.40 -5.11 -6.10
CA GLU A 76 10.32 -3.69 -6.42
C GLU A 76 9.16 -3.39 -7.36
N SER A 77 9.00 -4.18 -8.43
CA SER A 77 7.89 -4.01 -9.36
C SER A 77 6.54 -4.22 -8.69
N ALA A 78 6.44 -5.21 -7.81
CA ALA A 78 5.21 -5.46 -7.06
C ALA A 78 4.87 -4.26 -6.17
N LEU A 79 5.85 -3.69 -5.50
CA LEU A 79 5.65 -2.52 -4.64
C LEU A 79 5.22 -1.29 -5.44
N VAL A 80 5.82 -1.08 -6.60
CA VAL A 80 5.44 0.02 -7.49
C VAL A 80 3.98 -0.13 -7.94
N ASP A 81 3.62 -1.32 -8.41
CA ASP A 81 2.25 -1.57 -8.90
C ASP A 81 1.21 -1.41 -7.79
N VAL A 82 1.49 -1.97 -6.62
CA VAL A 82 0.58 -1.85 -5.48
C VAL A 82 0.41 -0.39 -5.08
N SER A 83 1.49 0.38 -5.07
CA SER A 83 1.42 1.79 -4.69
C SER A 83 0.64 2.61 -5.72
N GLU A 84 0.78 2.31 -7.00
CA GLU A 84 0.03 2.98 -8.06
C GLU A 84 -1.46 2.68 -7.96
N ASP A 85 -1.82 1.43 -7.70
CA ASP A 85 -3.23 1.04 -7.53
C ASP A 85 -3.83 1.72 -6.30
N ALA A 86 -3.11 1.71 -5.18
CA ALA A 86 -3.55 2.39 -3.97
C ALA A 86 -3.72 3.90 -4.22
N GLU A 87 -2.79 4.50 -4.97
CA GLU A 87 -2.88 5.91 -5.32
C GLU A 87 -4.16 6.21 -6.09
N ARG A 88 -4.50 5.40 -7.08
CA ARG A 88 -5.73 5.57 -7.84
C ARG A 88 -6.97 5.50 -6.96
N GLN A 89 -7.01 4.56 -6.05
CA GLN A 89 -8.13 4.38 -5.13
C GLN A 89 -8.26 5.55 -4.16
N ILE A 90 -7.14 6.03 -3.63
CA ILE A 90 -7.15 7.19 -2.72
C ILE A 90 -7.63 8.44 -3.46
N LYS A 91 -7.15 8.67 -4.68
CA LYS A 91 -7.57 9.81 -5.48
C LYS A 91 -9.06 9.74 -5.80
N ARG A 92 -9.58 8.57 -6.12
CA ARG A 92 -11.01 8.37 -6.35
C ARG A 92 -11.81 8.69 -5.09
N HIS A 93 -11.36 8.20 -3.95
CA HIS A 93 -12.01 8.48 -2.66
C HIS A 93 -12.09 9.98 -2.41
N LYS A 94 -10.99 10.71 -2.62
CA LYS A 94 -10.95 12.16 -2.44
C LYS A 94 -11.88 12.88 -3.42
N ALA A 95 -11.92 12.45 -4.67
CA ALA A 95 -12.79 13.04 -5.67
C ALA A 95 -14.26 12.86 -5.31
N GLU A 96 -14.63 11.68 -4.83
CA GLU A 96 -15.99 11.40 -4.38
C GLU A 96 -16.37 12.27 -3.20
N GLN A 97 -15.47 12.49 -2.26
CA GLN A 97 -15.73 13.35 -1.12
C GLN A 97 -15.90 14.80 -1.52
N VAL A 98 -15.09 15.29 -2.46
CA VAL A 98 -15.22 16.64 -2.98
C VAL A 98 -16.58 16.82 -3.67
N ASN A 99 -16.97 15.87 -4.52
CA ASN A 99 -18.27 15.89 -5.18
C ASN A 99 -19.42 15.87 -4.17
N TYR A 100 -19.28 15.10 -3.13
CA TYR A 100 -20.27 15.00 -2.07
C TYR A 100 -20.39 16.32 -1.31
N SER A 101 -19.27 17.01 -1.09
CA SER A 101 -19.26 18.30 -0.39
C SER A 101 -19.89 19.40 -1.21
N LEU A 102 -19.84 19.31 -2.53
CA LEU A 102 -20.44 20.30 -3.44
C LEU A 102 -21.92 20.05 -3.68
N GLY A 103 -22.37 18.85 -3.44
CA GLY A 103 -23.76 18.47 -3.59
C GLY A 103 -24.56 18.72 -2.36
#